data_7be44af57e55de2d5281e6828ab0db25
#
_entry.id   7be44af57e55de2d5281e6828ab0db25
#
_cell.length_a   1.000
_cell.length_b   1.000
_cell.length_c   1.000
_cell.angle_alpha   90.00
_cell.angle_beta   90.00
_cell.angle_gamma   90.00
#
_symmetry.space_group_name_H-M   'P 1'
#
loop_
_entity.id
_entity.type
_entity.pdbx_description
1 polymer ?
#
loop_
_entity_poly.entity_id
_entity_poly.type
_entity_poly.pdbx_seq_one_letter_code
_entity_poly.pdbx_strand_id
1 'polypeptide(L)'
;MTAPQTRLTSRRRHLAATSVAAAGALLLSACLGSGTPTAEPGEQTVSDPPTATSSPTATETPTSTPTETATAEPRTITLVAAGDILPHRPVVSSARRYAQGSSSEYDFRPMFDEVRPVLSAGDLALCHLETPLSADNRNLAEPNTMVFNSPREVAAALKWAGYDGCDFASNHSWDRGLEGLRQTISVVEDEGLGYAGPTAEESEAGQAAVFDVAGVQVAHLAYSYTLFNNWGPNTEVPPEAPWTGRAMWPVVEADGILADVAAARAEGADIVVLSMHWGEEYVTQPTRDQRELAEALLTSGAVDAILGTHVHVVQPCETIAGRPVLYGMGNSLSNQGPKPGGSLPAASQEGIMVELTFTVAPDGEVTSELAYRPTRVNLDGHLIELTGPDKHPEAYARTVATVEL
;
A
#
# COMPACT_ATOMS: atom_id res chain seq x y z
N MET A 1 -54.71 -11.00 -26.11
CA MET A 1 -54.61 -11.99 -25.03
C MET A 1 -53.69 -11.37 -23.97
N THR A 2 -54.28 -10.83 -22.95
CA THR A 2 -53.67 -10.07 -21.83
C THR A 2 -53.35 -11.03 -20.69
N ALA A 3 -52.12 -11.04 -20.20
CA ALA A 3 -51.68 -11.79 -19.03
C ALA A 3 -51.82 -10.92 -17.78
N PRO A 4 -52.17 -11.46 -16.59
CA PRO A 4 -52.49 -10.70 -15.41
C PRO A 4 -51.22 -10.30 -14.59
N GLN A 5 -51.24 -9.07 -14.10
CA GLN A 5 -50.30 -8.55 -13.12
C GLN A 5 -50.67 -9.07 -11.72
N THR A 6 -49.73 -9.67 -11.01
CA THR A 6 -49.87 -10.06 -9.61
C THR A 6 -49.19 -8.99 -8.72
N ARG A 7 -49.97 -8.29 -7.92
CA ARG A 7 -49.48 -7.37 -6.86
C ARG A 7 -49.09 -8.18 -5.63
N LEU A 8 -47.87 -8.00 -5.16
CA LEU A 8 -47.44 -8.47 -3.83
C LEU A 8 -47.59 -7.33 -2.81
N THR A 9 -48.43 -7.54 -1.81
CA THR A 9 -48.64 -6.64 -0.68
C THR A 9 -47.57 -6.89 0.40
N SER A 10 -46.87 -5.84 0.82
CA SER A 10 -45.91 -5.87 1.92
C SER A 10 -46.69 -5.93 3.28
N ARG A 11 -46.42 -6.94 4.08
CA ARG A 11 -46.79 -6.97 5.49
C ARG A 11 -45.63 -6.49 6.34
N ARG A 12 -45.77 -5.30 6.92
CA ARG A 12 -44.91 -4.81 8.01
C ARG A 12 -45.17 -5.65 9.28
N ARG A 13 -44.15 -6.26 9.82
CA ARG A 13 -44.16 -6.80 11.20
C ARG A 13 -43.38 -5.82 12.09
N HIS A 14 -44.13 -5.23 13.05
CA HIS A 14 -43.54 -4.52 14.20
C HIS A 14 -42.95 -5.56 15.16
N LEU A 15 -41.70 -5.44 15.51
CA LEU A 15 -41.10 -6.10 16.67
C LEU A 15 -40.78 -5.02 17.72
N ALA A 16 -41.36 -5.22 18.89
CA ALA A 16 -41.18 -4.37 20.04
C ALA A 16 -39.82 -4.62 20.70
N ALA A 17 -39.15 -3.53 21.05
CA ALA A 17 -37.93 -3.55 21.85
C ALA A 17 -38.31 -3.73 23.34
N THR A 18 -37.74 -4.74 23.97
CA THR A 18 -37.73 -4.90 25.44
C THR A 18 -36.35 -4.54 25.97
N SER A 19 -36.27 -3.44 26.67
CA SER A 19 -35.11 -3.00 27.44
C SER A 19 -34.96 -3.84 28.69
N VAL A 20 -33.79 -4.44 28.92
CA VAL A 20 -33.40 -5.01 30.23
C VAL A 20 -32.25 -4.19 30.75
N ALA A 21 -32.49 -3.45 31.82
CA ALA A 21 -31.48 -2.79 32.63
C ALA A 21 -30.94 -3.82 33.64
N ALA A 22 -29.66 -3.98 33.72
CA ALA A 22 -28.98 -4.68 34.81
C ALA A 22 -27.93 -3.74 35.41
N ALA A 23 -28.23 -3.32 36.65
CA ALA A 23 -27.30 -2.66 37.55
C ALA A 23 -26.48 -3.72 38.31
N GLY A 24 -25.21 -3.46 38.53
CA GLY A 24 -24.34 -4.34 39.33
C GLY A 24 -23.00 -3.70 39.61
N ALA A 25 -22.93 -2.95 40.61
CA ALA A 25 -22.10 -2.94 41.83
C ALA A 25 -20.58 -2.88 41.66
N LEU A 26 -20.04 -1.72 42.07
CA LEU A 26 -18.64 -1.48 42.46
C LEU A 26 -18.21 -2.42 43.60
N LEU A 27 -16.97 -2.91 43.50
CA LEU A 27 -16.19 -3.29 44.67
C LEU A 27 -14.80 -2.65 44.56
N LEU A 28 -14.59 -1.63 45.39
CA LEU A 28 -13.27 -1.13 45.78
C LEU A 28 -12.61 -2.16 46.69
N SER A 29 -11.33 -2.44 46.46
CA SER A 29 -10.47 -3.02 47.50
C SER A 29 -9.14 -2.26 47.47
N ALA A 30 -8.98 -1.42 48.49
CA ALA A 30 -7.70 -0.77 48.84
C ALA A 30 -6.92 -1.69 49.78
N CYS A 31 -5.64 -1.85 49.55
CA CYS A 31 -4.71 -2.26 50.62
C CYS A 31 -3.48 -1.39 50.58
N LEU A 32 -3.39 -0.59 51.64
CA LEU A 32 -2.21 0.12 52.11
C LEU A 32 -1.20 -0.86 52.72
N GLY A 33 0.09 -0.62 52.55
CA GLY A 33 1.16 -1.32 53.24
C GLY A 33 2.46 -0.48 53.19
N SER A 34 2.65 0.33 54.22
CA SER A 34 3.82 1.12 54.54
C SER A 34 5.00 0.24 55.01
N GLY A 35 6.22 0.70 54.79
CA GLY A 35 7.42 0.17 55.45
C GLY A 35 8.72 0.73 54.95
N THR A 36 9.13 1.90 55.48
CA THR A 36 10.53 2.30 55.61
C THR A 36 11.11 1.70 56.89
N PRO A 37 12.41 1.39 56.99
CA PRO A 37 13.24 2.22 57.83
C PRO A 37 14.66 2.50 57.34
N THR A 38 15.07 3.66 57.73
CA THR A 38 16.36 4.30 57.89
C THR A 38 17.41 3.47 58.62
N ALA A 39 18.71 3.58 58.28
CA ALA A 39 19.83 3.65 59.19
C ALA A 39 21.13 4.15 58.49
N GLU A 40 21.61 5.27 58.92
CA GLU A 40 23.01 5.73 58.90
C GLU A 40 23.72 5.30 60.21
N PRO A 41 25.01 5.73 60.48
CA PRO A 41 26.24 5.79 59.70
C PRO A 41 27.41 5.04 60.42
N GLY A 42 28.56 4.97 59.80
CA GLY A 42 29.77 4.43 60.42
C GLY A 42 31.01 5.20 59.96
N GLU A 43 31.53 6.00 60.86
CA GLU A 43 32.71 6.88 60.80
C GLU A 43 34.00 6.17 61.25
N GLN A 44 35.15 6.76 60.90
CA GLN A 44 36.54 6.60 61.40
C GLN A 44 37.49 5.83 60.49
N THR A 45 38.73 6.27 60.20
CA THR A 45 39.69 7.18 60.89
C THR A 45 40.80 7.58 59.92
N VAL A 46 41.35 8.76 60.24
CA VAL A 46 42.53 9.48 59.76
C VAL A 46 43.85 8.73 59.84
N SER A 47 44.77 8.94 58.88
CA SER A 47 46.20 9.03 59.07
C SER A 47 46.89 9.69 57.86
N ASP A 48 47.46 10.87 58.05
CA ASP A 48 48.50 11.54 57.26
C ASP A 48 49.90 11.32 57.91
N PRO A 49 51.03 11.85 57.36
CA PRO A 49 51.55 11.81 55.95
C PRO A 49 52.99 11.18 55.94
N PRO A 50 53.89 11.29 54.99
CA PRO A 50 54.76 12.43 54.78
C PRO A 50 55.10 12.87 53.34
N THR A 51 55.44 14.10 53.27
CA THR A 51 55.97 14.98 52.24
C THR A 51 57.17 14.43 51.49
N ALA A 52 57.14 14.51 50.11
CA ALA A 52 58.36 14.64 49.32
C ALA A 52 58.11 15.52 48.10
N THR A 53 58.84 16.58 48.04
CA THR A 53 58.93 17.59 46.97
C THR A 53 59.62 17.02 45.73
N SER A 54 59.00 17.12 44.57
CA SER A 54 59.73 17.20 43.30
C SER A 54 58.83 17.88 42.26
N SER A 55 59.29 18.97 41.71
CA SER A 55 58.73 19.78 40.64
C SER A 55 58.69 18.95 39.36
N PRO A 56 57.58 18.81 38.63
CA PRO A 56 57.62 18.33 37.28
C PRO A 56 57.45 19.49 36.28
N THR A 57 58.30 19.45 35.30
CA THR A 57 58.28 20.10 34.01
C THR A 57 56.86 20.13 33.40
N ALA A 58 56.41 21.31 32.98
CA ALA A 58 55.17 21.49 32.25
C ALA A 58 55.22 20.69 30.93
N THR A 59 54.48 19.59 30.89
CA THR A 59 54.17 18.90 29.65
C THR A 59 52.92 19.59 29.06
N GLU A 60 53.10 20.21 27.91
CA GLU A 60 52.02 20.78 27.11
C GLU A 60 51.00 19.68 26.80
N THR A 61 49.80 19.79 27.32
CA THR A 61 48.64 18.96 26.93
C THR A 61 48.30 19.32 25.50
N PRO A 62 48.26 18.35 24.56
CA PRO A 62 47.76 18.64 23.22
C PRO A 62 46.29 19.09 23.31
N THR A 63 46.03 20.32 22.91
CA THR A 63 44.70 20.85 22.69
C THR A 63 44.05 20.00 21.64
N SER A 64 43.13 19.11 22.00
CA SER A 64 42.30 18.41 21.06
C SER A 64 41.46 19.45 20.32
N THR A 65 41.81 19.67 19.04
CA THR A 65 40.94 20.38 18.09
C THR A 65 39.61 19.65 18.07
N PRO A 66 38.48 20.34 18.26
CA PRO A 66 37.17 19.69 18.07
C PRO A 66 37.13 19.11 16.68
N THR A 67 37.04 17.82 16.56
CA THR A 67 36.69 17.19 15.29
C THR A 67 35.32 17.74 14.94
N GLU A 68 35.24 18.52 13.89
CA GLU A 68 33.99 19.00 13.30
C GLU A 68 33.20 17.74 12.97
N THR A 69 32.14 17.47 13.71
CA THR A 69 31.21 16.38 13.41
C THR A 69 30.60 16.75 12.07
N ALA A 70 30.98 16.06 11.02
CA ALA A 70 30.37 16.23 9.71
C ALA A 70 28.86 16.04 9.91
N THR A 71 28.07 17.11 9.72
CA THR A 71 26.63 17.02 9.67
C THR A 71 26.28 16.11 8.50
N ALA A 72 25.61 15.00 8.77
CA ALA A 72 25.13 14.12 7.71
C ALA A 72 24.22 14.93 6.77
N GLU A 73 24.41 14.75 5.46
CA GLU A 73 23.57 15.41 4.47
C GLU A 73 22.22 14.70 4.37
N PRO A 74 21.12 15.42 4.06
CA PRO A 74 19.82 14.81 3.79
C PRO A 74 19.92 13.81 2.63
N ARG A 75 19.19 12.70 2.71
CA ARG A 75 19.09 11.69 1.63
C ARG A 75 17.76 11.88 0.92
N THR A 76 17.79 11.89 -0.41
CA THR A 76 16.57 12.08 -1.23
C THR A 76 16.40 10.88 -2.15
N ILE A 77 15.17 10.36 -2.23
CA ILE A 77 14.78 9.30 -3.15
C ILE A 77 13.47 9.65 -3.85
N THR A 78 13.27 9.16 -5.06
CA THR A 78 12.03 9.28 -5.82
C THR A 78 11.34 7.93 -5.93
N LEU A 79 10.14 7.83 -5.34
CA LEU A 79 9.25 6.68 -5.50
C LEU A 79 8.24 6.96 -6.62
N VAL A 80 8.11 6.03 -7.57
CA VAL A 80 7.08 6.07 -8.61
C VAL A 80 6.04 5.00 -8.32
N ALA A 81 4.75 5.32 -8.44
CA ALA A 81 3.68 4.34 -8.34
C ALA A 81 2.61 4.58 -9.41
N ALA A 82 1.85 3.55 -9.73
CA ALA A 82 0.72 3.61 -10.65
C ALA A 82 -0.46 2.80 -10.12
N GLY A 83 -1.65 3.05 -10.67
CA GLY A 83 -2.89 2.39 -10.24
C GLY A 83 -3.00 0.92 -10.65
N ASP A 84 -4.23 0.45 -10.75
CA ASP A 84 -4.60 -0.96 -10.81
C ASP A 84 -4.07 -1.66 -12.07
N ILE A 85 -3.34 -2.77 -11.86
CA ILE A 85 -2.93 -3.70 -12.92
C ILE A 85 -3.87 -4.89 -12.87
N LEU A 86 -4.89 -4.81 -13.74
CA LEU A 86 -6.01 -5.75 -13.83
C LEU A 86 -6.09 -6.35 -15.24
N PRO A 87 -5.24 -7.35 -15.57
CA PRO A 87 -5.18 -7.94 -16.89
C PRO A 87 -6.40 -8.83 -17.19
N HIS A 88 -7.53 -8.20 -17.46
CA HIS A 88 -8.70 -8.85 -17.99
C HIS A 88 -8.38 -9.70 -19.23
N ARG A 89 -9.23 -10.66 -19.54
CA ARG A 89 -9.02 -11.54 -20.70
C ARG A 89 -8.70 -10.83 -22.03
N PRO A 90 -9.32 -9.70 -22.42
CA PRO A 90 -8.90 -8.96 -23.62
C PRO A 90 -7.47 -8.44 -23.56
N VAL A 91 -6.98 -8.03 -22.36
CA VAL A 91 -5.58 -7.66 -22.13
C VAL A 91 -4.67 -8.87 -22.38
N VAL A 92 -4.99 -10.03 -21.77
CA VAL A 92 -4.28 -11.30 -21.98
C VAL A 92 -4.29 -11.71 -23.47
N SER A 93 -5.40 -11.48 -24.19
CA SER A 93 -5.48 -11.73 -25.63
C SER A 93 -4.58 -10.80 -26.44
N SER A 94 -4.39 -9.56 -26.01
CA SER A 94 -3.43 -8.63 -26.61
C SER A 94 -1.99 -9.10 -26.38
N ALA A 95 -1.66 -9.51 -25.15
CA ALA A 95 -0.34 -10.07 -24.83
C ALA A 95 -0.02 -11.32 -25.67
N ARG A 96 -1.01 -12.19 -25.90
CA ARG A 96 -0.84 -13.34 -26.81
C ARG A 96 -0.57 -12.90 -28.25
N ARG A 97 -1.20 -11.82 -28.75
CA ARG A 97 -0.89 -11.26 -30.07
C ARG A 97 0.53 -10.70 -30.14
N TYR A 98 0.98 -10.00 -29.12
CA TYR A 98 2.33 -9.45 -29.04
C TYR A 98 3.42 -10.53 -28.98
N ALA A 99 3.12 -11.68 -28.40
CA ALA A 99 4.04 -12.81 -28.34
C ALA A 99 4.21 -13.56 -29.66
N GLN A 100 3.43 -13.27 -30.72
CA GLN A 100 3.51 -13.97 -32.00
C GLN A 100 4.92 -13.88 -32.59
N GLY A 101 5.50 -15.02 -32.90
CA GLY A 101 6.86 -15.14 -33.43
C GLY A 101 7.96 -15.21 -32.38
N SER A 102 7.61 -15.15 -31.10
CA SER A 102 8.54 -15.38 -29.98
C SER A 102 8.41 -16.80 -29.43
N SER A 103 9.26 -17.16 -28.45
CA SER A 103 9.17 -18.43 -27.72
C SER A 103 8.22 -18.36 -26.51
N SER A 104 7.74 -17.17 -26.14
CA SER A 104 6.78 -16.97 -25.05
C SER A 104 5.36 -17.10 -25.53
N GLU A 105 4.44 -17.55 -24.67
CA GLU A 105 3.01 -17.63 -24.98
C GLU A 105 2.33 -16.26 -24.88
N TYR A 106 2.85 -15.38 -23.99
CA TYR A 106 2.34 -14.03 -23.75
C TYR A 106 3.49 -13.04 -23.69
N ASP A 107 3.25 -11.80 -24.16
CA ASP A 107 4.18 -10.68 -24.01
C ASP A 107 3.39 -9.41 -23.64
N PHE A 108 3.49 -9.00 -22.37
CA PHE A 108 2.84 -7.77 -21.87
C PHE A 108 3.75 -6.54 -22.00
N ARG A 109 5.05 -6.69 -22.33
CA ARG A 109 6.01 -5.59 -22.35
C ARG A 109 5.61 -4.43 -23.27
N PRO A 110 5.07 -4.66 -24.49
CA PRO A 110 4.66 -3.55 -25.35
C PRO A 110 3.60 -2.65 -24.73
N MET A 111 2.83 -3.15 -23.75
CA MET A 111 1.80 -2.36 -23.08
C MET A 111 2.39 -1.25 -22.21
N PHE A 112 3.64 -1.41 -21.76
CA PHE A 112 4.36 -0.48 -20.88
C PHE A 112 5.40 0.39 -21.61
N ASP A 113 5.60 0.24 -22.93
CA ASP A 113 6.66 0.90 -23.68
C ASP A 113 6.70 2.42 -23.44
N GLU A 114 5.56 3.09 -23.45
CA GLU A 114 5.50 4.56 -23.31
C GLU A 114 5.77 5.02 -21.87
N VAL A 115 5.35 4.24 -20.87
CA VAL A 115 5.49 4.62 -19.45
C VAL A 115 6.78 4.09 -18.80
N ARG A 116 7.43 3.13 -19.44
CA ARG A 116 8.70 2.57 -18.96
C ARG A 116 9.78 3.62 -18.63
N PRO A 117 10.00 4.67 -19.46
CA PRO A 117 10.99 5.69 -19.11
C PRO A 117 10.68 6.43 -17.81
N VAL A 118 9.41 6.60 -17.46
CA VAL A 118 8.98 7.23 -16.19
C VAL A 118 9.24 6.29 -15.02
N LEU A 119 8.83 5.01 -15.14
CA LEU A 119 9.07 3.99 -14.12
C LEU A 119 10.56 3.81 -13.83
N SER A 120 11.37 3.68 -14.90
CA SER A 120 12.82 3.46 -14.78
C SER A 120 13.61 4.71 -14.34
N ALA A 121 12.98 5.88 -14.24
CA ALA A 121 13.62 7.10 -13.74
C ALA A 121 13.47 7.26 -12.22
N GLY A 122 12.54 6.56 -11.59
CA GLY A 122 12.41 6.48 -10.13
C GLY A 122 13.53 5.65 -9.51
N ASP A 123 13.86 5.95 -8.27
CA ASP A 123 14.79 5.13 -7.47
C ASP A 123 14.10 3.87 -6.92
N LEU A 124 12.77 3.92 -6.79
CA LEU A 124 11.88 2.81 -6.42
C LEU A 124 10.57 2.92 -7.20
N ALA A 125 10.11 1.85 -7.83
CA ALA A 125 8.83 1.81 -8.51
C ALA A 125 7.92 0.70 -7.93
N LEU A 126 6.70 1.07 -7.50
CA LEU A 126 5.72 0.18 -6.88
C LEU A 126 4.48 0.03 -7.75
N CYS A 127 3.91 -1.18 -7.82
CA CYS A 127 2.67 -1.48 -8.52
C CYS A 127 1.62 -2.10 -7.60
N HIS A 128 0.34 -1.92 -7.96
CA HIS A 128 -0.77 -2.67 -7.43
C HIS A 128 -1.21 -3.74 -8.41
N LEU A 129 -1.03 -5.01 -8.05
CA LEU A 129 -1.48 -6.16 -8.84
C LEU A 129 -2.85 -6.61 -8.35
N GLU A 130 -3.84 -6.62 -9.22
CA GLU A 130 -5.22 -6.91 -8.84
C GLU A 130 -5.73 -8.28 -9.33
N THR A 131 -4.85 -9.13 -9.82
CA THR A 131 -5.20 -10.50 -10.22
C THR A 131 -4.18 -11.50 -9.72
N PRO A 132 -4.60 -12.73 -9.34
CA PRO A 132 -3.67 -13.83 -9.14
C PRO A 132 -2.86 -14.11 -10.40
N LEU A 133 -1.66 -14.64 -10.23
CA LEU A 133 -0.78 -15.10 -11.30
C LEU A 133 -0.66 -16.62 -11.27
N SER A 134 -0.81 -17.23 -12.45
CA SER A 134 -0.61 -18.67 -12.62
C SER A 134 0.86 -19.00 -12.89
N ALA A 135 1.48 -19.80 -12.06
CA ALA A 135 2.89 -20.18 -12.21
C ALA A 135 3.19 -21.00 -13.50
N ASP A 136 2.19 -21.66 -14.05
CA ASP A 136 2.33 -22.55 -15.22
C ASP A 136 1.39 -22.19 -16.39
N ASN A 137 0.73 -21.04 -16.34
CA ASN A 137 -0.25 -20.56 -17.31
C ASN A 137 -1.46 -21.49 -17.48
N ARG A 138 -1.78 -22.30 -16.45
CA ARG A 138 -2.98 -23.14 -16.42
C ARG A 138 -4.11 -22.48 -15.63
N ASN A 139 -5.33 -22.92 -15.92
CA ASN A 139 -6.53 -22.41 -15.24
C ASN A 139 -6.64 -20.88 -15.28
N LEU A 140 -6.19 -20.26 -16.39
CA LEU A 140 -6.35 -18.83 -16.61
C LEU A 140 -7.83 -18.46 -16.60
N ALA A 141 -8.11 -17.18 -16.30
CA ALA A 141 -9.47 -16.67 -16.20
C ALA A 141 -10.33 -17.00 -17.41
N GLU A 142 -11.51 -17.57 -17.16
CA GLU A 142 -12.50 -17.89 -18.20
C GLU A 142 -13.22 -16.62 -18.71
N PRO A 143 -13.80 -16.65 -19.92
CA PRO A 143 -14.56 -15.51 -20.41
C PRO A 143 -15.76 -15.20 -19.54
N ASN A 144 -16.01 -13.89 -19.34
CA ASN A 144 -17.19 -13.39 -18.63
C ASN A 144 -17.30 -13.84 -17.17
N THR A 145 -16.19 -14.22 -16.55
CA THR A 145 -16.10 -14.44 -15.11
C THR A 145 -15.38 -13.27 -14.45
N MET A 146 -15.72 -13.00 -13.19
CA MET A 146 -15.03 -12.05 -12.32
C MET A 146 -14.09 -12.79 -11.35
N VAL A 147 -13.65 -13.99 -11.73
CA VAL A 147 -12.66 -14.79 -11.01
C VAL A 147 -11.42 -14.87 -11.90
N PHE A 148 -10.39 -14.16 -11.50
CA PHE A 148 -9.19 -13.95 -12.29
C PHE A 148 -8.14 -15.04 -12.06
N ASN A 149 -7.26 -15.16 -13.02
CA ASN A 149 -5.97 -15.83 -12.98
C ASN A 149 -5.21 -15.43 -14.24
N SER A 150 -4.14 -14.70 -14.09
CA SER A 150 -3.39 -14.13 -15.22
C SER A 150 -2.11 -14.92 -15.50
N PRO A 151 -1.56 -14.82 -16.73
CA PRO A 151 -0.27 -15.44 -17.05
C PRO A 151 0.87 -14.87 -16.21
N ARG A 152 1.83 -15.72 -15.84
CA ARG A 152 3.05 -15.33 -15.10
C ARG A 152 3.86 -14.26 -15.81
N GLU A 153 3.79 -14.16 -17.12
CA GLU A 153 4.49 -13.14 -17.91
C GLU A 153 4.07 -11.71 -17.58
N VAL A 154 3.00 -11.51 -16.82
CA VAL A 154 2.67 -10.20 -16.23
C VAL A 154 3.80 -9.74 -15.32
N ALA A 155 4.27 -10.58 -14.37
CA ALA A 155 5.36 -10.21 -13.45
C ALA A 155 6.67 -9.91 -14.21
N ALA A 156 7.02 -10.74 -15.21
CA ALA A 156 8.18 -10.49 -16.07
C ALA A 156 8.09 -9.14 -16.82
N ALA A 157 6.88 -8.76 -17.27
CA ALA A 157 6.67 -7.48 -17.94
C ALA A 157 6.74 -6.30 -16.95
N LEU A 158 6.24 -6.46 -15.73
CA LEU A 158 6.35 -5.46 -14.67
C LEU A 158 7.81 -5.20 -14.30
N LYS A 159 8.61 -6.26 -14.08
CA LYS A 159 10.05 -6.12 -13.84
C LYS A 159 10.76 -5.44 -15.01
N TRP A 160 10.46 -5.86 -16.25
CA TRP A 160 11.02 -5.23 -17.45
C TRP A 160 10.61 -3.75 -17.57
N ALA A 161 9.39 -3.38 -17.16
CA ALA A 161 8.90 -2.00 -17.19
C ALA A 161 9.64 -1.10 -16.19
N GLY A 162 10.27 -1.68 -15.16
CA GLY A 162 11.05 -0.95 -14.16
C GLY A 162 10.45 -0.98 -12.77
N TYR A 163 9.44 -1.78 -12.51
CA TYR A 163 8.92 -1.96 -11.14
C TYR A 163 9.90 -2.78 -10.30
N ASP A 164 9.96 -2.45 -9.01
CA ASP A 164 10.79 -3.10 -8.00
C ASP A 164 9.98 -3.94 -7.04
N GLY A 165 8.71 -3.61 -6.86
CA GLY A 165 7.79 -4.37 -6.02
C GLY A 165 6.34 -4.14 -6.39
N CYS A 166 5.49 -5.10 -6.01
CA CYS A 166 4.05 -5.00 -6.17
C CYS A 166 3.35 -5.41 -4.89
N ASP A 167 2.24 -4.77 -4.59
CA ASP A 167 1.29 -5.33 -3.65
C ASP A 167 0.21 -6.14 -4.36
N PHE A 168 -0.42 -7.06 -3.60
CA PHE A 168 -1.54 -7.87 -4.03
C PHE A 168 -2.64 -7.91 -2.97
N ALA A 169 -2.82 -6.82 -2.22
CA ALA A 169 -3.93 -6.68 -1.29
C ALA A 169 -5.18 -6.17 -2.02
N SER A 170 -6.02 -7.08 -2.49
CA SER A 170 -7.14 -6.80 -3.39
C SER A 170 -8.33 -7.72 -3.09
N ASN A 171 -9.54 -7.31 -3.51
CA ASN A 171 -10.73 -8.16 -3.53
C ASN A 171 -10.58 -9.40 -4.44
N HIS A 172 -9.53 -9.47 -5.26
CA HIS A 172 -9.18 -10.61 -6.10
C HIS A 172 -8.06 -11.49 -5.53
N SER A 173 -7.53 -11.18 -4.35
CA SER A 173 -6.42 -11.96 -3.75
C SER A 173 -6.78 -13.43 -3.52
N TRP A 174 -8.06 -13.72 -3.28
CA TRP A 174 -8.55 -15.07 -3.00
C TRP A 174 -9.25 -15.75 -4.18
N ASP A 175 -9.21 -15.21 -5.39
CA ASP A 175 -9.86 -15.78 -6.59
C ASP A 175 -9.42 -17.21 -6.90
N ARG A 176 -8.25 -17.62 -6.45
CA ARG A 176 -7.69 -18.97 -6.58
C ARG A 176 -7.34 -19.62 -5.24
N GLY A 177 -7.92 -19.10 -4.14
CA GLY A 177 -7.69 -19.60 -2.79
C GLY A 177 -6.24 -19.47 -2.35
N LEU A 178 -5.88 -20.16 -1.27
CA LEU A 178 -4.53 -20.13 -0.69
C LEU A 178 -3.44 -20.56 -1.69
N GLU A 179 -3.72 -21.55 -2.53
CA GLU A 179 -2.77 -22.00 -3.54
C GLU A 179 -2.52 -20.93 -4.62
N GLY A 180 -3.57 -20.21 -5.05
CA GLY A 180 -3.41 -19.09 -5.99
C GLY A 180 -2.63 -17.92 -5.39
N LEU A 181 -2.85 -17.63 -4.10
CA LEU A 181 -2.06 -16.65 -3.37
C LEU A 181 -0.58 -17.05 -3.33
N ARG A 182 -0.29 -18.31 -2.97
CA ARG A 182 1.08 -18.85 -2.94
C ARG A 182 1.76 -18.77 -4.31
N GLN A 183 1.06 -19.15 -5.38
CA GLN A 183 1.60 -19.06 -6.74
C GLN A 183 1.87 -17.62 -7.15
N THR A 184 0.99 -16.69 -6.81
CA THR A 184 1.17 -15.26 -7.12
C THR A 184 2.42 -14.71 -6.44
N ILE A 185 2.60 -14.96 -5.14
CA ILE A 185 3.78 -14.56 -4.37
C ILE A 185 5.04 -15.13 -5.05
N SER A 186 5.09 -16.45 -5.28
CA SER A 186 6.24 -17.09 -5.91
C SER A 186 6.58 -16.49 -7.27
N VAL A 187 5.58 -16.24 -8.12
CA VAL A 187 5.81 -15.67 -9.47
C VAL A 187 6.36 -14.24 -9.40
N VAL A 188 5.87 -13.43 -8.45
CA VAL A 188 6.35 -12.05 -8.22
C VAL A 188 7.80 -12.07 -7.74
N GLU A 189 8.11 -12.91 -6.75
CA GLU A 189 9.44 -13.01 -6.15
C GLU A 189 10.46 -13.66 -7.10
N ASP A 190 10.06 -14.66 -7.89
CA ASP A 190 10.93 -15.34 -8.88
C ASP A 190 11.40 -14.37 -9.97
N GLU A 191 10.61 -13.31 -10.29
CA GLU A 191 11.02 -12.24 -11.20
C GLU A 191 11.86 -11.14 -10.49
N GLY A 192 12.14 -11.29 -9.19
CA GLY A 192 12.92 -10.33 -8.40
C GLY A 192 12.16 -9.06 -8.08
N LEU A 193 10.84 -9.16 -7.90
CA LEU A 193 9.97 -8.10 -7.39
C LEU A 193 9.72 -8.32 -5.89
N GLY A 194 9.76 -7.26 -5.09
CA GLY A 194 9.28 -7.29 -3.72
C GLY A 194 7.75 -7.51 -3.66
N TYR A 195 7.27 -8.12 -2.59
CA TYR A 195 5.85 -8.42 -2.41
C TYR A 195 5.30 -7.83 -1.12
N ALA A 196 4.14 -7.18 -1.17
CA ALA A 196 3.38 -6.71 0.00
C ALA A 196 1.92 -7.18 -0.08
N GLY A 197 1.28 -7.44 1.07
CA GLY A 197 -0.14 -7.82 1.13
C GLY A 197 -0.40 -9.11 1.92
N PRO A 198 -1.49 -9.84 1.62
CA PRO A 198 -1.80 -11.09 2.29
C PRO A 198 -0.72 -12.13 2.01
N THR A 199 -0.29 -12.88 3.03
CA THR A 199 0.80 -13.84 2.94
C THR A 199 0.30 -15.27 2.89
N ALA A 200 1.08 -16.18 2.27
CA ALA A 200 0.75 -17.59 2.19
C ALA A 200 1.04 -18.35 3.50
N GLU A 201 1.93 -17.81 4.34
CA GLU A 201 2.36 -18.39 5.60
C GLU A 201 2.04 -17.47 6.78
N GLU A 202 1.57 -18.03 7.89
CA GLU A 202 1.16 -17.26 9.08
C GLU A 202 2.32 -16.45 9.69
N SER A 203 3.55 -16.99 9.63
CA SER A 203 4.75 -16.34 10.17
C SER A 203 5.12 -15.03 9.48
N GLU A 204 4.58 -14.77 8.28
CA GLU A 204 4.88 -13.60 7.48
C GLU A 204 3.78 -12.52 7.57
N ALA A 205 2.67 -12.84 8.25
CA ALA A 205 1.51 -11.97 8.31
C ALA A 205 1.81 -10.61 8.97
N GLY A 206 1.52 -9.52 8.24
CA GLY A 206 1.75 -8.14 8.68
C GLY A 206 3.20 -7.66 8.52
N GLN A 207 4.07 -8.44 7.89
CA GLN A 207 5.42 -7.99 7.54
C GLN A 207 5.39 -7.06 6.32
N ALA A 208 6.26 -6.05 6.34
CA ALA A 208 6.45 -5.14 5.22
C ALA A 208 7.41 -5.72 4.18
N ALA A 209 7.18 -5.41 2.91
CA ALA A 209 8.25 -5.49 1.92
C ALA A 209 9.22 -4.33 2.14
N VAL A 210 10.52 -4.62 2.27
CA VAL A 210 11.53 -3.60 2.56
C VAL A 210 12.50 -3.47 1.39
N PHE A 211 12.74 -2.22 0.97
CA PHE A 211 13.62 -1.87 -0.13
C PHE A 211 14.75 -0.97 0.37
N ASP A 212 16.01 -1.36 0.09
CA ASP A 212 17.16 -0.46 0.31
C ASP A 212 17.37 0.40 -0.93
N VAL A 213 17.07 1.67 -0.81
CA VAL A 213 17.18 2.65 -1.89
C VAL A 213 18.29 3.64 -1.52
N ALA A 214 19.49 3.40 -2.03
CA ALA A 214 20.69 4.22 -1.74
C ALA A 214 20.90 4.45 -0.22
N GLY A 215 20.66 3.43 0.59
CA GLY A 215 20.80 3.46 2.04
C GLY A 215 19.58 4.03 2.79
N VAL A 216 18.49 4.37 2.09
CA VAL A 216 17.18 4.69 2.69
C VAL A 216 16.35 3.41 2.69
N GLN A 217 15.87 3.01 3.88
CA GLN A 217 15.03 1.83 4.03
C GLN A 217 13.57 2.21 3.84
N VAL A 218 12.94 1.73 2.76
CA VAL A 218 11.53 1.98 2.45
C VAL A 218 10.73 0.72 2.75
N ALA A 219 9.79 0.81 3.69
CA ALA A 219 8.83 -0.25 4.00
C ALA A 219 7.53 -0.02 3.23
N HIS A 220 7.04 -1.06 2.55
CA HIS A 220 5.77 -1.08 1.85
C HIS A 220 4.84 -2.10 2.49
N LEU A 221 3.69 -1.65 2.96
CA LEU A 221 2.60 -2.46 3.52
C LEU A 221 1.35 -2.27 2.67
N ALA A 222 0.50 -3.30 2.58
CA ALA A 222 -0.69 -3.22 1.75
C ALA A 222 -1.90 -3.88 2.41
N TYR A 223 -3.06 -3.22 2.30
CA TYR A 223 -4.31 -3.63 2.93
C TYR A 223 -5.49 -3.49 1.97
N SER A 224 -6.40 -4.48 2.01
CA SER A 224 -7.64 -4.48 1.24
C SER A 224 -8.88 -4.39 2.14
N TYR A 225 -9.99 -3.92 1.59
CA TYR A 225 -11.28 -3.98 2.29
C TYR A 225 -11.85 -5.40 2.37
N THR A 226 -11.42 -6.29 1.48
CA THR A 226 -11.74 -7.72 1.44
C THR A 226 -10.70 -8.45 0.58
N LEU A 227 -10.62 -9.78 0.72
CA LEU A 227 -9.83 -10.64 -0.18
C LEU A 227 -10.68 -11.36 -1.22
N PHE A 228 -12.01 -11.23 -1.13
CA PHE A 228 -12.97 -11.89 -2.01
C PHE A 228 -13.67 -10.87 -2.91
N ASN A 229 -13.91 -11.21 -4.16
CA ASN A 229 -14.67 -10.38 -5.08
C ASN A 229 -16.19 -10.44 -4.76
N ASN A 230 -16.57 -9.86 -3.63
CA ASN A 230 -17.94 -9.77 -3.14
C ASN A 230 -18.43 -8.32 -3.19
N TRP A 231 -19.75 -8.15 -3.21
CA TRP A 231 -20.37 -6.83 -3.17
C TRP A 231 -20.32 -6.24 -1.75
N GLY A 232 -19.59 -5.11 -1.61
CA GLY A 232 -19.49 -4.33 -0.37
C GLY A 232 -18.36 -4.77 0.57
N PRO A 233 -18.15 -4.01 1.66
CA PRO A 233 -17.15 -4.33 2.66
C PRO A 233 -17.41 -5.70 3.26
N ASN A 234 -16.40 -6.56 3.25
CA ASN A 234 -16.48 -7.92 3.75
C ASN A 234 -15.36 -8.16 4.74
N THR A 235 -15.71 -8.45 5.98
CA THR A 235 -14.76 -8.79 7.05
C THR A 235 -14.58 -10.30 7.20
N GLU A 236 -15.12 -11.09 6.26
CA GLU A 236 -14.93 -12.53 6.26
C GLU A 236 -13.48 -12.86 5.89
N VAL A 237 -12.83 -13.60 6.77
CA VAL A 237 -11.45 -14.06 6.60
C VAL A 237 -11.47 -15.51 6.16
N PRO A 238 -10.62 -15.93 5.19
CA PRO A 238 -10.51 -17.33 4.78
C PRO A 238 -10.26 -18.26 5.97
N PRO A 239 -11.15 -19.23 6.27
CA PRO A 239 -11.00 -20.07 7.47
C PRO A 239 -9.76 -20.98 7.44
N GLU A 240 -9.27 -21.33 6.26
CA GLU A 240 -8.05 -22.11 6.07
C GLU A 240 -6.75 -21.28 6.21
N ALA A 241 -6.86 -19.94 6.20
CA ALA A 241 -5.72 -19.03 6.31
C ALA A 241 -6.12 -17.77 7.12
N PRO A 242 -6.50 -17.90 8.39
CA PRO A 242 -7.05 -16.78 9.17
C PRO A 242 -6.06 -15.62 9.36
N TRP A 243 -4.75 -15.87 9.25
CA TRP A 243 -3.71 -14.84 9.31
C TRP A 243 -3.78 -13.82 8.16
N THR A 244 -4.39 -14.19 7.01
CA THR A 244 -4.56 -13.26 5.87
C THR A 244 -5.46 -12.07 6.22
N GLY A 245 -6.26 -12.17 7.28
CA GLY A 245 -7.01 -11.05 7.84
C GLY A 245 -6.13 -9.88 8.30
N ARG A 246 -4.83 -10.10 8.52
CA ARG A 246 -3.86 -9.02 8.79
C ARG A 246 -3.72 -8.04 7.62
N ALA A 247 -3.98 -8.46 6.40
CA ALA A 247 -3.98 -7.61 5.21
C ALA A 247 -5.39 -7.01 4.89
N MET A 248 -6.32 -7.08 5.84
CA MET A 248 -7.69 -6.56 5.67
C MET A 248 -7.93 -5.39 6.64
N TRP A 249 -7.96 -4.15 6.09
CA TRP A 249 -8.11 -2.96 6.92
C TRP A 249 -9.40 -2.91 7.77
N PRO A 250 -10.56 -3.50 7.38
CA PRO A 250 -11.74 -3.54 8.25
C PRO A 250 -11.63 -4.57 9.39
N VAL A 251 -10.63 -5.47 9.33
CA VAL A 251 -10.36 -6.48 10.37
C VAL A 251 -9.36 -5.95 11.40
N VAL A 252 -8.28 -5.32 10.92
CA VAL A 252 -7.20 -4.83 11.79
C VAL A 252 -7.43 -3.40 12.25
N GLU A 253 -8.29 -2.64 11.55
CA GLU A 253 -8.57 -1.23 11.80
C GLU A 253 -7.28 -0.36 11.78
N ALA A 254 -7.39 0.93 12.07
CA ALA A 254 -6.24 1.84 12.08
C ALA A 254 -5.15 1.40 13.09
N ASP A 255 -5.57 0.92 14.25
CA ASP A 255 -4.64 0.52 15.33
C ASP A 255 -3.79 -0.69 14.91
N GLY A 256 -4.37 -1.67 14.21
CA GLY A 256 -3.63 -2.82 13.71
C GLY A 256 -2.66 -2.45 12.58
N ILE A 257 -3.06 -1.55 11.66
CA ILE A 257 -2.17 -1.00 10.63
C ILE A 257 -1.00 -0.28 11.29
N LEU A 258 -1.27 0.59 12.26
CA LEU A 258 -0.22 1.33 12.98
C LEU A 258 0.71 0.42 13.79
N ALA A 259 0.23 -0.72 14.26
CA ALA A 259 1.09 -1.71 14.91
C ALA A 259 2.07 -2.36 13.92
N ASP A 260 1.63 -2.68 12.70
CA ASP A 260 2.51 -3.21 11.64
C ASP A 260 3.53 -2.14 11.17
N VAL A 261 3.09 -0.87 11.04
CA VAL A 261 3.95 0.27 10.76
C VAL A 261 5.02 0.45 11.84
N ALA A 262 4.63 0.34 13.11
CA ALA A 262 5.56 0.44 14.23
C ALA A 262 6.60 -0.70 14.23
N ALA A 263 6.20 -1.90 13.83
CA ALA A 263 7.13 -3.02 13.66
C ALA A 263 8.15 -2.74 12.54
N ALA A 264 7.69 -2.29 11.37
CA ALA A 264 8.57 -1.92 10.26
C ALA A 264 9.56 -0.78 10.65
N ARG A 265 9.10 0.22 11.40
CA ARG A 265 9.97 1.27 11.95
C ARG A 265 11.01 0.72 12.94
N ALA A 266 10.60 -0.21 13.80
CA ALA A 266 11.51 -0.85 14.75
C ALA A 266 12.57 -1.70 14.06
N GLU A 267 12.28 -2.24 12.88
CA GLU A 267 13.20 -2.98 12.01
C GLU A 267 14.10 -2.05 11.17
N GLY A 268 13.91 -0.73 11.25
CA GLY A 268 14.80 0.26 10.67
C GLY A 268 14.27 0.97 9.43
N ALA A 269 12.97 0.90 9.13
CA ALA A 269 12.39 1.65 8.02
C ALA A 269 12.52 3.18 8.23
N ASP A 270 13.18 3.85 7.30
CA ASP A 270 13.26 5.31 7.22
C ASP A 270 11.96 5.92 6.67
N ILE A 271 11.29 5.22 5.74
CA ILE A 271 10.04 5.63 5.08
C ILE A 271 9.05 4.47 5.13
N VAL A 272 7.78 4.77 5.41
CA VAL A 272 6.68 3.79 5.36
C VAL A 272 5.60 4.27 4.40
N VAL A 273 5.34 3.46 3.36
CA VAL A 273 4.30 3.70 2.36
C VAL A 273 3.24 2.61 2.47
N LEU A 274 1.98 3.02 2.46
CA LEU A 274 0.84 2.10 2.49
C LEU A 274 0.14 2.07 1.13
N SER A 275 -0.12 0.87 0.59
CA SER A 275 -1.12 0.67 -0.45
C SER A 275 -2.47 0.32 0.19
N MET A 276 -3.51 1.04 -0.19
CA MET A 276 -4.86 0.88 0.37
C MET A 276 -5.86 0.59 -0.76
N HIS A 277 -6.35 -0.64 -0.78
CA HIS A 277 -7.40 -1.09 -1.69
C HIS A 277 -8.77 -0.85 -1.04
N TRP A 278 -9.42 0.25 -1.40
CA TRP A 278 -10.55 0.82 -0.67
C TRP A 278 -11.48 1.66 -1.55
N GLY A 279 -12.58 2.15 -0.96
CA GLY A 279 -13.50 3.07 -1.64
C GLY A 279 -14.64 2.34 -2.35
N GLU A 280 -15.24 2.99 -3.34
CA GLU A 280 -16.36 2.50 -4.13
C GLU A 280 -16.02 2.60 -5.62
N GLU A 281 -16.18 1.48 -6.36
CA GLU A 281 -15.85 1.41 -7.79
C GLU A 281 -16.55 2.51 -8.59
N TYR A 282 -15.80 3.17 -9.47
CA TYR A 282 -16.24 4.19 -10.42
C TYR A 282 -16.77 5.49 -9.78
N VAL A 283 -16.56 5.68 -8.48
CA VAL A 283 -16.89 6.91 -7.75
C VAL A 283 -15.64 7.78 -7.61
N THR A 284 -15.69 8.98 -8.18
CA THR A 284 -14.55 9.91 -8.21
C THR A 284 -14.34 10.69 -6.91
N GLN A 285 -15.25 10.58 -5.94
CA GLN A 285 -15.11 11.22 -4.63
C GLN A 285 -14.77 10.16 -3.58
N PRO A 286 -13.75 10.41 -2.74
CA PRO A 286 -13.42 9.51 -1.66
C PRO A 286 -14.60 9.31 -0.70
N THR A 287 -14.81 8.08 -0.28
CA THR A 287 -15.82 7.73 0.73
C THR A 287 -15.45 8.33 2.09
N ARG A 288 -16.38 8.30 3.01
CA ARG A 288 -16.14 8.69 4.39
C ARG A 288 -15.06 7.83 5.05
N ASP A 289 -15.14 6.51 4.85
CA ASP A 289 -14.19 5.56 5.45
C ASP A 289 -12.77 5.78 4.93
N GLN A 290 -12.60 6.07 3.62
CA GLN A 290 -11.29 6.45 3.05
C GLN A 290 -10.71 7.68 3.76
N ARG A 291 -11.52 8.74 3.96
CA ARG A 291 -11.06 9.97 4.60
C ARG A 291 -10.72 9.77 6.08
N GLU A 292 -11.59 9.11 6.84
CA GLU A 292 -11.39 8.87 8.27
C GLU A 292 -10.15 8.00 8.52
N LEU A 293 -9.96 6.96 7.71
CA LEU A 293 -8.79 6.09 7.83
C LEU A 293 -7.50 6.80 7.41
N ALA A 294 -7.50 7.56 6.30
CA ALA A 294 -6.35 8.35 5.88
C ALA A 294 -5.95 9.39 6.96
N GLU A 295 -6.93 10.08 7.55
CA GLU A 295 -6.69 11.05 8.63
C GLU A 295 -6.05 10.36 9.84
N ALA A 296 -6.60 9.22 10.30
CA ALA A 296 -6.07 8.48 11.44
C ALA A 296 -4.62 8.01 11.21
N LEU A 297 -4.33 7.47 10.02
CA LEU A 297 -3.02 6.94 9.68
C LEU A 297 -1.96 8.04 9.51
N LEU A 298 -2.26 9.09 8.75
CA LEU A 298 -1.28 10.14 8.43
C LEU A 298 -1.03 11.12 9.59
N THR A 299 -2.05 11.41 10.41
CA THR A 299 -1.87 12.24 11.61
C THR A 299 -1.07 11.55 12.71
N SER A 300 -0.94 10.23 12.68
CA SER A 300 -0.07 9.48 13.59
C SER A 300 1.41 9.88 13.47
N GLY A 301 1.80 10.39 12.30
CA GLY A 301 3.19 10.71 11.98
C GLY A 301 4.06 9.51 11.64
N ALA A 302 3.53 8.28 11.68
CA ALA A 302 4.28 7.05 11.43
C ALA A 302 4.23 6.59 9.95
N VAL A 303 3.21 7.02 9.20
CA VAL A 303 3.01 6.72 7.78
C VAL A 303 3.40 7.93 6.94
N ASP A 304 4.20 7.77 5.89
CA ASP A 304 4.71 8.88 5.07
C ASP A 304 3.92 9.11 3.79
N ALA A 305 3.24 8.09 3.25
CA ALA A 305 2.34 8.24 2.11
C ALA A 305 1.30 7.11 2.05
N ILE A 306 0.15 7.39 1.42
CA ILE A 306 -0.89 6.40 1.11
C ILE A 306 -1.16 6.40 -0.39
N LEU A 307 -1.10 5.21 -1.01
CA LEU A 307 -1.39 4.91 -2.41
C LEU A 307 -2.74 4.17 -2.48
N GLY A 308 -3.78 4.85 -2.96
CA GLY A 308 -5.14 4.28 -3.06
C GLY A 308 -5.42 3.61 -4.39
N THR A 309 -6.09 2.45 -4.34
CA THR A 309 -6.45 1.56 -5.46
C THR A 309 -7.90 1.09 -5.34
N HIS A 310 -8.40 0.21 -6.20
CA HIS A 310 -9.74 -0.39 -6.22
C HIS A 310 -10.80 0.41 -6.99
N VAL A 311 -10.89 1.70 -6.80
CA VAL A 311 -12.02 2.49 -7.32
C VAL A 311 -12.07 2.55 -8.85
N HIS A 312 -11.01 2.12 -9.54
CA HIS A 312 -10.87 2.07 -11.00
C HIS A 312 -11.09 3.41 -11.72
N VAL A 313 -11.03 4.50 -10.98
CA VAL A 313 -11.03 5.88 -11.47
C VAL A 313 -10.05 6.70 -10.65
N VAL A 314 -9.60 7.81 -11.19
CA VAL A 314 -8.80 8.75 -10.39
C VAL A 314 -9.70 9.43 -9.36
N GLN A 315 -9.20 9.54 -8.13
CA GLN A 315 -9.79 10.34 -7.06
C GLN A 315 -8.83 11.47 -6.66
N PRO A 316 -9.27 12.49 -5.91
CA PRO A 316 -8.40 13.58 -5.44
C PRO A 316 -7.15 13.09 -4.71
N CYS A 317 -6.10 13.92 -4.79
CA CYS A 317 -4.93 13.83 -3.93
C CYS A 317 -5.01 14.91 -2.87
N GLU A 318 -4.71 14.56 -1.63
CA GLU A 318 -4.70 15.49 -0.49
C GLU A 318 -3.38 15.39 0.27
N THR A 319 -3.06 16.41 1.06
CA THR A 319 -1.96 16.39 2.02
C THR A 319 -2.53 16.51 3.43
N ILE A 320 -2.31 15.50 4.26
CA ILE A 320 -2.76 15.44 5.65
C ILE A 320 -1.52 15.42 6.56
N ALA A 321 -1.44 16.37 7.47
CA ALA A 321 -0.28 16.54 8.37
C ALA A 321 1.08 16.56 7.62
N GLY A 322 1.12 17.16 6.43
CA GLY A 322 2.32 17.25 5.58
C GLY A 322 2.62 15.98 4.76
N ARG A 323 1.74 14.97 4.78
CA ARG A 323 1.93 13.67 4.11
C ARG A 323 0.88 13.45 3.03
N PRO A 324 1.24 12.95 1.84
CA PRO A 324 0.31 12.77 0.73
C PRO A 324 -0.58 11.54 0.92
N VAL A 325 -1.84 11.68 0.53
CA VAL A 325 -2.75 10.59 0.23
C VAL A 325 -3.29 10.73 -1.19
N LEU A 326 -3.16 9.66 -1.95
CA LEU A 326 -3.78 9.48 -3.24
C LEU A 326 -4.96 8.54 -3.01
N TYR A 327 -6.18 9.05 -2.97
CA TYR A 327 -7.33 8.23 -2.62
C TYR A 327 -7.63 7.15 -3.66
N GLY A 328 -7.39 7.44 -4.94
CA GLY A 328 -7.52 6.49 -6.04
C GLY A 328 -6.65 6.89 -7.22
N MET A 329 -5.75 5.99 -7.63
CA MET A 329 -4.85 6.24 -8.77
C MET A 329 -5.45 5.80 -10.12
N GLY A 330 -6.66 5.20 -10.13
CA GLY A 330 -7.31 4.69 -11.34
C GLY A 330 -6.63 3.46 -11.93
N ASN A 331 -6.89 3.17 -13.19
CA ASN A 331 -6.35 2.00 -13.87
C ASN A 331 -5.01 2.29 -14.56
N SER A 332 -3.99 1.51 -14.23
CA SER A 332 -2.74 1.49 -14.99
C SER A 332 -2.85 0.57 -16.21
N LEU A 333 -3.30 -0.67 -16.01
CA LEU A 333 -3.52 -1.64 -17.11
C LEU A 333 -4.83 -2.40 -16.90
N SER A 334 -5.83 -2.12 -17.72
CA SER A 334 -7.11 -2.83 -17.65
C SER A 334 -7.83 -2.85 -19.00
N ASN A 335 -8.99 -3.56 -19.06
CA ASN A 335 -9.90 -3.51 -20.21
C ASN A 335 -11.17 -2.72 -19.88
N GLN A 336 -11.15 -1.94 -18.80
CA GLN A 336 -12.27 -1.08 -18.40
C GLN A 336 -12.29 0.18 -19.27
N GLY A 337 -13.49 0.68 -19.54
CA GLY A 337 -13.69 1.87 -20.35
C GLY A 337 -15.04 1.86 -21.07
N PRO A 338 -15.42 2.97 -21.70
CA PRO A 338 -16.68 3.09 -22.42
C PRO A 338 -16.72 2.13 -23.61
N LYS A 339 -17.77 1.34 -23.69
CA LYS A 339 -18.03 0.40 -24.80
C LYS A 339 -19.47 0.54 -25.26
N PRO A 340 -19.79 0.27 -26.54
CA PRO A 340 -21.16 0.27 -27.01
C PRO A 340 -22.05 -0.65 -26.17
N GLY A 341 -23.08 -0.08 -25.54
CA GLY A 341 -23.98 -0.81 -24.63
C GLY A 341 -23.44 -1.14 -23.24
N GLY A 342 -22.24 -0.70 -22.91
CA GLY A 342 -21.65 -0.81 -21.58
C GLY A 342 -22.02 0.37 -20.68
N SER A 343 -21.85 0.19 -19.36
CA SER A 343 -22.16 1.20 -18.34
C SER A 343 -20.93 1.89 -17.75
N LEU A 344 -19.71 1.44 -18.07
CA LEU A 344 -18.48 2.01 -17.49
C LEU A 344 -18.23 3.44 -17.96
N PRO A 345 -17.87 4.36 -17.06
CA PRO A 345 -17.55 5.74 -17.40
C PRO A 345 -16.23 5.83 -18.19
N ALA A 346 -16.03 6.93 -18.91
CA ALA A 346 -14.76 7.19 -19.61
C ALA A 346 -13.56 7.23 -18.63
N ALA A 347 -13.79 7.74 -17.43
CA ALA A 347 -12.79 7.82 -16.37
C ALA A 347 -12.20 6.44 -15.96
N SER A 348 -12.92 5.32 -16.17
CA SER A 348 -12.39 3.99 -15.88
C SER A 348 -11.31 3.50 -16.86
N GLN A 349 -11.06 4.28 -17.93
CA GLN A 349 -9.94 4.07 -18.85
C GLN A 349 -8.68 4.85 -18.43
N GLU A 350 -8.78 5.65 -17.38
CA GLU A 350 -7.80 6.64 -16.98
C GLU A 350 -7.15 6.27 -15.66
N GLY A 351 -5.92 6.75 -15.48
CA GLY A 351 -5.15 6.60 -14.28
C GLY A 351 -4.12 7.70 -14.14
N ILE A 352 -3.33 7.63 -13.08
CA ILE A 352 -2.16 8.47 -12.87
C ILE A 352 -0.94 7.61 -12.53
N MET A 353 0.22 8.07 -12.98
CA MET A 353 1.50 7.71 -12.37
C MET A 353 1.89 8.83 -11.43
N VAL A 354 2.26 8.50 -10.23
CA VAL A 354 2.71 9.45 -9.21
C VAL A 354 4.19 9.36 -8.99
N GLU A 355 4.81 10.49 -8.74
CA GLU A 355 6.22 10.64 -8.41
C GLU A 355 6.28 11.30 -7.02
N LEU A 356 6.69 10.55 -6.00
CA LEU A 356 6.86 11.01 -4.62
C LEU A 356 8.35 11.18 -4.36
N THR A 357 8.82 12.41 -4.21
CA THR A 357 10.20 12.70 -3.81
C THR A 357 10.25 12.83 -2.30
N PHE A 358 10.85 11.85 -1.63
CA PHE A 358 11.07 11.88 -0.19
C PHE A 358 12.45 12.42 0.14
N THR A 359 12.54 13.28 1.14
CA THR A 359 13.80 13.73 1.73
C THR A 359 13.85 13.32 3.20
N VAL A 360 14.84 12.51 3.54
CA VAL A 360 15.13 12.06 4.91
C VAL A 360 16.24 12.93 5.46
N ALA A 361 15.90 13.76 6.45
CA ALA A 361 16.84 14.63 7.14
C ALA A 361 17.74 13.82 8.10
N PRO A 362 18.91 14.37 8.52
CA PRO A 362 19.83 13.67 9.42
C PRO A 362 19.27 13.31 10.79
N ASP A 363 18.22 13.99 11.23
CA ASP A 363 17.50 13.74 12.47
C ASP A 363 16.34 12.73 12.30
N GLY A 364 16.15 12.22 11.07
CA GLY A 364 15.10 11.25 10.73
C GLY A 364 13.77 11.87 10.33
N GLU A 365 13.65 13.21 10.26
CA GLU A 365 12.44 13.83 9.71
C GLU A 365 12.30 13.50 8.22
N VAL A 366 11.09 13.09 7.82
CA VAL A 366 10.76 12.78 6.42
C VAL A 366 9.80 13.83 5.89
N THR A 367 10.18 14.46 4.77
CA THR A 367 9.31 15.33 3.98
C THR A 367 9.10 14.74 2.59
N SER A 368 8.00 15.12 1.93
CA SER A 368 7.68 14.62 0.59
C SER A 368 7.14 15.70 -0.33
N GLU A 369 7.48 15.58 -1.61
CA GLU A 369 6.87 16.36 -2.70
C GLU A 369 6.16 15.39 -3.64
N LEU A 370 4.97 15.78 -4.11
CA LEU A 370 4.13 14.98 -5.00
C LEU A 370 4.07 15.63 -6.39
N ALA A 371 4.39 14.84 -7.40
CA ALA A 371 4.05 15.12 -8.80
C ALA A 371 3.26 13.96 -9.39
N TYR A 372 2.54 14.19 -10.49
CA TYR A 372 1.80 13.13 -11.17
C TYR A 372 1.77 13.31 -12.69
N ARG A 373 1.58 12.20 -13.40
CA ARG A 373 1.39 12.16 -14.86
C ARG A 373 0.09 11.43 -15.17
N PRO A 374 -0.91 12.09 -15.78
CA PRO A 374 -2.12 11.42 -16.22
C PRO A 374 -1.83 10.40 -17.32
N THR A 375 -2.47 9.23 -17.20
CA THR A 375 -2.38 8.13 -18.15
C THR A 375 -3.76 7.69 -18.62
N ARG A 376 -3.78 6.88 -19.67
CA ARG A 376 -4.96 6.13 -20.10
C ARG A 376 -4.56 4.81 -20.70
N VAL A 377 -5.44 3.83 -20.65
CA VAL A 377 -5.28 2.58 -21.38
C VAL A 377 -5.95 2.69 -22.75
N ASN A 378 -5.19 2.49 -23.83
CA ASN A 378 -5.75 2.34 -25.16
C ASN A 378 -6.35 0.93 -25.29
N LEU A 379 -7.66 0.82 -25.41
CA LEU A 379 -8.36 -0.48 -25.46
C LEU A 379 -8.12 -1.26 -26.77
N ASP A 380 -7.55 -0.63 -27.80
CA ASP A 380 -7.03 -1.32 -28.98
C ASP A 380 -5.54 -1.67 -28.77
N GLY A 381 -5.28 -2.83 -28.23
CA GLY A 381 -3.93 -3.29 -27.89
C GLY A 381 -3.57 -3.17 -26.41
N HIS A 382 -4.31 -2.43 -25.63
CA HIS A 382 -4.10 -2.23 -24.18
C HIS A 382 -2.74 -1.59 -23.86
N LEU A 383 -2.36 -0.58 -24.65
CA LEU A 383 -1.17 0.22 -24.40
C LEU A 383 -1.46 1.26 -23.33
N ILE A 384 -0.57 1.42 -22.38
CA ILE A 384 -0.63 2.50 -21.39
C ILE A 384 -0.02 3.73 -22.04
N GLU A 385 -0.83 4.79 -22.21
CA GLU A 385 -0.44 6.02 -22.88
C GLU A 385 -0.42 7.18 -21.87
N LEU A 386 0.63 8.01 -21.93
CA LEU A 386 0.64 9.30 -21.24
C LEU A 386 -0.36 10.23 -21.92
N THR A 387 -1.07 11.04 -21.13
CA THR A 387 -2.00 12.05 -21.65
C THR A 387 -1.47 13.45 -21.42
N GLY A 388 -1.95 14.40 -22.22
CA GLY A 388 -1.54 15.80 -22.14
C GLY A 388 -2.51 16.71 -22.90
N PRO A 389 -2.33 18.04 -22.84
CA PRO A 389 -3.20 19.00 -23.53
C PRO A 389 -3.31 18.75 -25.03
N ASP A 390 -2.25 18.24 -25.66
CA ASP A 390 -2.19 17.96 -27.10
C ASP A 390 -2.36 16.46 -27.41
N LYS A 391 -2.35 15.60 -26.38
CA LYS A 391 -2.51 14.15 -26.52
C LYS A 391 -3.59 13.67 -25.57
N HIS A 392 -4.73 13.25 -26.11
CA HIS A 392 -5.93 12.85 -25.35
C HIS A 392 -6.45 13.96 -24.41
N PRO A 393 -6.75 15.19 -24.94
CA PRO A 393 -7.04 16.37 -24.13
C PRO A 393 -8.25 16.21 -23.19
N GLU A 394 -9.26 15.43 -23.58
CA GLU A 394 -10.44 15.18 -22.75
C GLU A 394 -10.12 14.29 -21.52
N ALA A 395 -9.33 13.25 -21.73
CA ALA A 395 -8.86 12.39 -20.64
C ALA A 395 -7.95 13.18 -19.70
N TYR A 396 -6.99 13.91 -20.26
CA TYR A 396 -6.10 14.77 -19.49
C TYR A 396 -6.88 15.78 -18.63
N ALA A 397 -7.80 16.54 -19.23
CA ALA A 397 -8.58 17.57 -18.54
C ALA A 397 -9.45 16.95 -17.42
N ARG A 398 -10.03 15.78 -17.64
CA ARG A 398 -10.84 15.07 -16.65
C ARG A 398 -10.00 14.63 -15.47
N THR A 399 -8.85 14.01 -15.74
CA THR A 399 -7.93 13.55 -14.70
C THR A 399 -7.39 14.70 -13.86
N VAL A 400 -6.88 15.77 -14.51
CA VAL A 400 -6.36 16.97 -13.79
C VAL A 400 -7.43 17.60 -12.93
N ALA A 401 -8.64 17.80 -13.46
CA ALA A 401 -9.76 18.36 -12.69
C ALA A 401 -10.15 17.50 -11.48
N THR A 402 -9.91 16.20 -11.53
CA THR A 402 -10.22 15.29 -10.41
C THR A 402 -9.11 15.27 -9.36
N VAL A 403 -7.85 15.28 -9.78
CA VAL A 403 -6.68 15.25 -8.86
C VAL A 403 -6.60 16.52 -8.01
N GLU A 404 -6.96 17.67 -8.58
CA GLU A 404 -6.80 19.01 -7.99
C GLU A 404 -8.04 19.50 -7.24
N LEU A 405 -9.06 18.65 -7.04
CA LEU A 405 -10.24 18.99 -6.24
C LEU A 405 -9.91 18.94 -4.74
#